data_0a4e48369e35774c79c89870ffc22177
#
_entry.id   0a4e48369e35774c79c89870ffc22177
#
_cell.length_a   1.000
_cell.length_b   1.000
_cell.length_c   1.000
_cell.angle_alpha   90.00
_cell.angle_beta   90.00
_cell.angle_gamma   90.00
#
_symmetry.space_group_name_H-M   'P 1'
#
loop_
_entity.id
_entity.type
_entity.pdbx_description
1 polymer ?
#
loop_
_entity_poly.entity_id
_entity_poly.type
_entity_poly.pdbx_seq_one_letter_code
_entity_poly.pdbx_strand_id
1 'polypeptide(L)'
;MKSRWIIGSSVYLDLAFHAWKQARQDEAVIRIDVPQDAEYEFDLAVLDGLDPTAGAMFVAFDERFGNFKRLELMQAAMERGFKLEPFIHSSAAIASDTVIGLNAFVGANAVVGHGCRIDYNTVIHAGAHLGPACRVKSSCWIENGVQIGTGVEIGGNSILRTGAIVSGGVKVGRSCELGWPRIYREDVPAKTYFDARYDAPIHTYER
;
A
#
# COMPACT_ATOMS: atom_id res chain seq x y z
N MET A 1 16.17 -23.78 3.32
CA MET A 1 15.16 -22.90 3.89
C MET A 1 14.91 -21.78 2.88
N LYS A 2 13.68 -21.46 2.53
CA LYS A 2 13.40 -20.36 1.59
C LYS A 2 13.72 -19.04 2.26
N SER A 3 14.31 -18.11 1.51
CA SER A 3 14.57 -16.74 1.97
C SER A 3 13.38 -15.83 1.67
N ARG A 4 13.15 -14.88 2.55
CA ARG A 4 12.19 -13.80 2.32
C ARG A 4 12.85 -12.46 2.66
N TRP A 5 13.06 -11.67 1.65
CA TRP A 5 13.66 -10.34 1.80
C TRP A 5 12.57 -9.29 1.99
N ILE A 6 12.66 -8.55 3.07
CA ILE A 6 11.82 -7.37 3.31
C ILE A 6 12.75 -6.17 3.12
N ILE A 7 12.53 -5.46 2.03
CA ILE A 7 13.47 -4.44 1.54
C ILE A 7 12.79 -3.06 1.49
N GLY A 8 13.43 -2.04 2.00
CA GLY A 8 12.88 -0.69 2.00
C GLY A 8 13.53 0.21 3.03
N SER A 9 12.77 1.17 3.55
CA SER A 9 13.20 2.13 4.56
C SER A 9 12.07 2.53 5.50
N SER A 10 12.39 3.34 6.50
CA SER A 10 11.44 3.95 7.42
C SER A 10 10.75 2.98 8.40
N VAL A 11 9.83 3.53 9.19
CA VAL A 11 8.98 2.78 10.13
C VAL A 11 8.14 1.71 9.42
N TYR A 12 7.81 1.92 8.15
CA TYR A 12 7.06 0.92 7.40
C TYR A 12 7.87 -0.34 7.10
N LEU A 13 9.18 -0.22 6.86
CA LEU A 13 10.06 -1.39 6.76
C LEU A 13 10.06 -2.19 8.07
N ASP A 14 10.15 -1.52 9.22
CA ASP A 14 10.10 -2.20 10.52
C ASP A 14 8.78 -2.95 10.71
N LEU A 15 7.67 -2.28 10.43
CA LEU A 15 6.34 -2.88 10.52
C LEU A 15 6.21 -4.11 9.62
N ALA A 16 6.60 -4.01 8.36
CA ALA A 16 6.53 -5.11 7.41
C ALA A 16 7.46 -6.27 7.82
N PHE A 17 8.68 -5.97 8.23
CA PHE A 17 9.64 -6.98 8.68
C PHE A 17 9.11 -7.78 9.86
N HIS A 18 8.63 -7.12 10.91
CA HIS A 18 8.08 -7.81 12.09
C HIS A 18 6.82 -8.60 11.76
N ALA A 19 5.95 -8.07 10.90
CA ALA A 19 4.75 -8.76 10.46
C ALA A 19 5.09 -10.06 9.70
N TRP A 20 6.03 -9.99 8.74
CA TRP A 20 6.50 -11.16 8.00
C TRP A 20 7.20 -12.18 8.92
N LYS A 21 8.06 -11.72 9.82
CA LYS A 21 8.78 -12.59 10.76
C LYS A 21 7.83 -13.35 11.68
N GLN A 22 6.76 -12.70 12.12
CA GLN A 22 5.73 -13.34 12.94
C GLN A 22 4.91 -14.37 12.13
N ALA A 23 4.60 -14.06 10.88
CA ALA A 23 3.73 -14.88 10.02
C ALA A 23 4.46 -16.09 9.39
N ARG A 24 5.79 -16.02 9.24
CA ARG A 24 6.62 -17.02 8.52
C ARG A 24 7.78 -17.51 9.39
N GLN A 25 7.47 -18.26 10.42
CA GLN A 25 8.48 -18.79 11.34
C GLN A 25 9.33 -19.91 10.72
N ASP A 26 8.89 -20.49 9.63
CA ASP A 26 9.55 -21.54 8.84
C ASP A 26 10.44 -21.00 7.70
N GLU A 27 10.44 -19.68 7.46
CA GLU A 27 11.28 -19.02 6.45
C GLU A 27 12.41 -18.21 7.11
N ALA A 28 13.49 -17.99 6.37
CA ALA A 28 14.51 -17.00 6.73
C ALA A 28 14.04 -15.60 6.32
N VAL A 29 13.40 -14.88 7.21
CA VAL A 29 12.99 -13.50 6.97
C VAL A 29 14.18 -12.57 7.20
N ILE A 30 14.63 -11.90 6.15
CA ILE A 30 15.81 -11.05 6.12
C ILE A 30 15.39 -9.61 5.84
N ARG A 31 15.79 -8.70 6.70
CA ARG A 31 15.60 -7.26 6.52
C ARG A 31 16.74 -6.67 5.70
N ILE A 32 16.40 -5.82 4.74
CA ILE A 32 17.36 -5.06 3.94
C ILE A 32 16.97 -3.59 3.97
N ASP A 33 17.82 -2.78 4.57
CA ASP A 33 17.65 -1.33 4.59
C ASP A 33 18.15 -0.72 3.28
N VAL A 34 17.33 0.15 2.69
CA VAL A 34 17.65 0.91 1.47
C VAL A 34 17.69 2.39 1.86
N PRO A 35 18.87 2.95 2.10
CA PRO A 35 19.00 4.38 2.39
C PRO A 35 18.45 5.21 1.23
N GLN A 36 17.77 6.29 1.56
CA GLN A 36 17.32 7.30 0.62
C GLN A 36 17.98 8.63 0.96
N ASP A 37 18.35 9.41 -0.05
CA ASP A 37 18.85 10.76 0.12
C ASP A 37 17.72 11.77 0.41
N ALA A 38 18.02 13.07 0.39
CA ALA A 38 17.05 14.13 0.66
C ALA A 38 15.98 14.26 -0.44
N GLU A 39 16.27 13.80 -1.64
CA GLU A 39 15.39 13.74 -2.80
C GLU A 39 14.65 12.40 -2.91
N TYR A 40 14.79 11.53 -1.90
CA TYR A 40 14.25 10.15 -1.85
C TYR A 40 14.82 9.22 -2.94
N GLU A 41 15.96 9.57 -3.56
CA GLU A 41 16.65 8.67 -4.47
C GLU A 41 17.38 7.56 -3.69
N PHE A 42 17.59 6.40 -4.33
CA PHE A 42 18.21 5.23 -3.72
C PHE A 42 18.99 4.43 -4.76
N ASP A 43 19.96 3.64 -4.29
CA ASP A 43 20.79 2.81 -5.15
C ASP A 43 20.16 1.43 -5.36
N LEU A 44 19.93 1.07 -6.61
CA LEU A 44 19.42 -0.26 -7.02
C LEU A 44 20.46 -1.37 -6.87
N ALA A 45 21.73 -1.05 -6.64
CA ALA A 45 22.78 -2.03 -6.34
C ALA A 45 22.49 -2.85 -5.07
N VAL A 46 21.59 -2.38 -4.21
CA VAL A 46 21.10 -3.13 -3.05
C VAL A 46 20.47 -4.49 -3.44
N LEU A 47 19.99 -4.64 -4.67
CA LEU A 47 19.45 -5.88 -5.21
C LEU A 47 20.53 -6.82 -5.76
N ASP A 48 21.72 -6.30 -6.01
CA ASP A 48 22.83 -7.07 -6.57
C ASP A 48 23.37 -8.05 -5.50
N GLY A 49 23.74 -9.23 -5.90
CA GLY A 49 24.19 -10.27 -4.97
C GLY A 49 23.07 -11.04 -4.25
N LEU A 50 21.80 -10.68 -4.46
CA LEU A 50 20.66 -11.49 -4.00
C LEU A 50 20.25 -12.47 -5.11
N ASP A 51 20.03 -13.73 -4.75
CA ASP A 51 19.58 -14.76 -5.70
C ASP A 51 18.04 -14.80 -5.78
N PRO A 52 17.42 -14.34 -6.88
CA PRO A 52 15.95 -14.30 -7.00
C PRO A 52 15.30 -15.70 -6.97
N THR A 53 16.08 -16.77 -7.18
CA THR A 53 15.58 -18.15 -7.12
C THR A 53 15.50 -18.69 -5.69
N ALA A 54 16.22 -18.09 -4.75
CA ALA A 54 16.31 -18.55 -3.36
C ALA A 54 15.06 -18.21 -2.51
N GLY A 55 14.16 -17.34 -2.99
CA GLY A 55 13.00 -16.96 -2.20
C GLY A 55 12.06 -15.95 -2.84
N ALA A 56 11.41 -15.16 -2.00
CA ALA A 56 10.49 -14.09 -2.40
C ALA A 56 10.85 -12.78 -1.71
N MET A 57 10.41 -11.67 -2.29
CA MET A 57 10.69 -10.32 -1.79
C MET A 57 9.40 -9.58 -1.47
N PHE A 58 9.47 -8.66 -0.52
CA PHE A 58 8.45 -7.68 -0.22
C PHE A 58 9.09 -6.29 -0.11
N VAL A 59 8.58 -5.33 -0.88
CA VAL A 59 9.09 -3.96 -0.92
C VAL A 59 8.29 -3.08 0.04
N ALA A 60 8.99 -2.45 0.98
CA ALA A 60 8.42 -1.70 2.10
C ALA A 60 8.99 -0.28 2.20
N PHE A 61 8.79 0.55 1.18
CA PHE A 61 8.87 2.00 1.29
C PHE A 61 7.51 2.58 1.70
N ASP A 62 7.51 3.66 2.47
CA ASP A 62 6.28 4.35 2.88
C ASP A 62 5.61 5.14 1.72
N GLU A 63 4.59 5.93 2.06
CA GLU A 63 3.78 6.66 1.08
C GLU A 63 4.42 7.97 0.60
N ARG A 64 5.55 8.36 1.18
CA ARG A 64 6.24 9.58 0.76
C ARG A 64 6.49 9.58 -0.74
N PHE A 65 6.51 10.75 -1.31
CA PHE A 65 6.58 10.92 -2.75
C PHE A 65 5.44 10.22 -3.52
N GLY A 66 4.22 10.18 -2.93
CA GLY A 66 3.03 9.64 -3.59
C GLY A 66 3.12 8.15 -3.95
N ASN A 67 3.82 7.37 -3.14
CA ASN A 67 4.06 5.94 -3.35
C ASN A 67 4.96 5.58 -4.57
N PHE A 68 5.51 6.55 -5.29
CA PHE A 68 6.28 6.28 -6.51
C PHE A 68 7.58 5.51 -6.24
N LYS A 69 8.30 5.84 -5.18
CA LYS A 69 9.56 5.17 -4.86
C LYS A 69 9.38 3.70 -4.48
N ARG A 70 8.26 3.36 -3.82
CA ARG A 70 7.90 1.95 -3.57
C ARG A 70 7.63 1.20 -4.88
N LEU A 71 6.95 1.84 -5.84
CA LEU A 71 6.69 1.25 -7.15
C LEU A 71 7.99 1.07 -7.95
N GLU A 72 8.88 2.04 -7.92
CA GLU A 72 10.19 2.01 -8.60
C GLU A 72 11.03 0.82 -8.13
N LEU A 73 11.23 0.67 -6.82
CA LEU A 73 11.98 -0.47 -6.28
C LEU A 73 11.29 -1.81 -6.57
N MET A 74 9.95 -1.83 -6.52
CA MET A 74 9.18 -3.03 -6.87
C MET A 74 9.42 -3.46 -8.32
N GLN A 75 9.37 -2.52 -9.27
CA GLN A 75 9.62 -2.78 -10.69
C GLN A 75 11.05 -3.29 -10.92
N ALA A 76 12.03 -2.63 -10.33
CA ALA A 76 13.44 -3.03 -10.41
C ALA A 76 13.68 -4.45 -9.85
N ALA A 77 13.00 -4.83 -8.77
CA ALA A 77 13.04 -6.18 -8.23
C ALA A 77 12.43 -7.21 -9.21
N MET A 78 11.27 -6.89 -9.79
CA MET A 78 10.62 -7.78 -10.77
C MET A 78 11.48 -7.97 -12.03
N GLU A 79 12.10 -6.92 -12.55
CA GLU A 79 13.01 -6.97 -13.70
C GLU A 79 14.23 -7.86 -13.45
N ARG A 80 14.68 -7.97 -12.19
CA ARG A 80 15.73 -8.91 -11.76
C ARG A 80 15.23 -10.32 -11.45
N GLY A 81 13.95 -10.60 -11.69
CA GLY A 81 13.35 -11.93 -11.54
C GLY A 81 12.85 -12.28 -10.13
N PHE A 82 12.85 -11.34 -9.20
CA PHE A 82 12.30 -11.59 -7.87
C PHE A 82 10.79 -11.82 -7.90
N LYS A 83 10.34 -12.82 -7.17
CA LYS A 83 8.92 -13.06 -6.92
C LYS A 83 8.46 -12.14 -5.79
N LEU A 84 7.37 -11.43 -6.02
CA LEU A 84 6.72 -10.59 -5.02
C LEU A 84 5.40 -11.22 -4.59
N GLU A 85 5.17 -11.26 -3.29
CA GLU A 85 3.95 -11.82 -2.72
C GLU A 85 3.23 -10.76 -1.87
N PRO A 86 1.89 -10.80 -1.79
CA PRO A 86 1.18 -9.97 -0.85
C PRO A 86 1.39 -10.47 0.59
N PHE A 87 1.42 -9.54 1.54
CA PHE A 87 1.30 -9.84 2.95
C PHE A 87 -0.15 -9.68 3.41
N ILE A 88 -0.67 -10.69 4.09
CA ILE A 88 -1.99 -10.64 4.70
C ILE A 88 -1.84 -11.08 6.16
N HIS A 89 -2.15 -10.17 7.07
CA HIS A 89 -2.09 -10.48 8.50
C HIS A 89 -3.14 -11.53 8.88
N SER A 90 -2.80 -12.48 9.73
CA SER A 90 -3.66 -13.60 10.11
C SER A 90 -4.98 -13.19 10.78
N SER A 91 -5.04 -11.99 11.38
CA SER A 91 -6.27 -11.44 11.96
C SER A 91 -7.09 -10.59 10.98
N ALA A 92 -6.66 -10.44 9.73
CA ALA A 92 -7.47 -9.75 8.72
C ALA A 92 -8.65 -10.62 8.28
N ALA A 93 -9.83 -10.03 8.20
CA ALA A 93 -11.05 -10.70 7.71
C ALA A 93 -11.25 -10.37 6.23
N ILE A 94 -10.92 -11.31 5.35
CA ILE A 94 -10.99 -11.11 3.91
C ILE A 94 -11.99 -12.10 3.30
N ALA A 95 -12.94 -11.59 2.52
CA ALA A 95 -13.88 -12.44 1.79
C ALA A 95 -13.14 -13.29 0.74
N SER A 96 -13.58 -14.54 0.58
CA SER A 96 -12.88 -15.56 -0.22
C SER A 96 -12.78 -15.25 -1.72
N ASP A 97 -13.63 -14.36 -2.23
CA ASP A 97 -13.66 -13.91 -3.62
C ASP A 97 -12.89 -12.60 -3.88
N THR A 98 -12.16 -12.12 -2.86
CA THR A 98 -11.30 -10.94 -2.97
C THR A 98 -10.02 -11.26 -3.75
N VAL A 99 -9.64 -10.36 -4.66
CA VAL A 99 -8.36 -10.44 -5.38
C VAL A 99 -7.38 -9.44 -4.79
N ILE A 100 -6.19 -9.92 -4.40
CA ILE A 100 -5.12 -9.09 -3.81
C ILE A 100 -3.87 -9.22 -4.68
N GLY A 101 -3.36 -8.08 -5.14
CA GLY A 101 -2.22 -7.99 -6.04
C GLY A 101 -0.87 -8.20 -5.37
N LEU A 102 0.16 -8.34 -6.19
CA LEU A 102 1.55 -8.51 -5.75
C LEU A 102 2.02 -7.32 -4.89
N ASN A 103 2.88 -7.58 -3.92
CA ASN A 103 3.41 -6.58 -3.00
C ASN A 103 2.34 -5.75 -2.26
N ALA A 104 1.09 -6.23 -2.20
CA ALA A 104 0.08 -5.60 -1.38
C ALA A 104 0.29 -5.98 0.10
N PHE A 105 -0.07 -5.08 1.01
CA PHE A 105 -0.03 -5.31 2.45
C PHE A 105 -1.42 -5.14 3.04
N VAL A 106 -1.90 -6.15 3.76
CA VAL A 106 -3.15 -6.07 4.52
C VAL A 106 -2.85 -6.28 5.99
N GLY A 107 -3.00 -5.23 6.77
CA GLY A 107 -2.66 -5.15 8.18
C GLY A 107 -3.63 -5.87 9.11
N ALA A 108 -3.27 -5.90 10.39
CA ALA A 108 -4.04 -6.55 11.43
C ALA A 108 -5.47 -6.00 11.54
N ASN A 109 -6.46 -6.88 11.72
CA ASN A 109 -7.87 -6.52 11.88
C ASN A 109 -8.46 -5.67 10.74
N ALA A 110 -7.80 -5.64 9.58
CA ALA A 110 -8.42 -5.07 8.38
C ALA A 110 -9.56 -5.97 7.90
N VAL A 111 -10.62 -5.36 7.40
CA VAL A 111 -11.79 -6.07 6.86
C VAL A 111 -11.93 -5.74 5.38
N VAL A 112 -12.02 -6.75 4.53
CA VAL A 112 -12.22 -6.59 3.08
C VAL A 112 -13.43 -7.42 2.65
N GLY A 113 -14.46 -6.72 2.19
CA GLY A 113 -15.75 -7.30 1.81
C GLY A 113 -15.68 -8.09 0.48
N HIS A 114 -16.79 -8.78 0.17
CA HIS A 114 -16.95 -9.60 -1.04
C HIS A 114 -16.75 -8.80 -2.33
N GLY A 115 -16.19 -9.45 -3.35
CA GLY A 115 -16.03 -8.90 -4.69
C GLY A 115 -15.01 -7.77 -4.79
N CYS A 116 -14.20 -7.53 -3.76
CA CYS A 116 -13.18 -6.50 -3.76
C CYS A 116 -11.98 -6.87 -4.66
N ARG A 117 -11.39 -5.82 -5.25
CA ARG A 117 -10.10 -5.89 -5.95
C ARG A 117 -9.13 -4.91 -5.35
N ILE A 118 -8.02 -5.41 -4.87
CA ILE A 118 -6.89 -4.63 -4.37
C ILE A 118 -5.73 -4.86 -5.33
N ASP A 119 -5.39 -3.85 -6.11
CA ASP A 119 -4.32 -3.97 -7.08
C ASP A 119 -2.94 -3.97 -6.39
N TYR A 120 -1.89 -4.28 -7.14
CA TYR A 120 -0.52 -4.45 -6.66
C TYR A 120 0.02 -3.22 -5.91
N ASN A 121 1.00 -3.44 -5.05
CA ASN A 121 1.74 -2.40 -4.32
C ASN A 121 0.86 -1.51 -3.41
N THR A 122 -0.37 -1.95 -3.09
CA THR A 122 -1.32 -1.22 -2.24
C THR A 122 -1.16 -1.64 -0.79
N VAL A 123 -1.18 -0.66 0.10
CA VAL A 123 -1.07 -0.85 1.55
C VAL A 123 -2.40 -0.53 2.22
N ILE A 124 -2.93 -1.49 2.95
CA ILE A 124 -4.11 -1.35 3.80
C ILE A 124 -3.66 -1.59 5.23
N HIS A 125 -3.62 -0.53 6.02
CA HIS A 125 -3.17 -0.62 7.41
C HIS A 125 -4.20 -1.24 8.35
N ALA A 126 -3.77 -1.44 9.59
CA ALA A 126 -4.57 -2.10 10.61
C ALA A 126 -5.94 -1.44 10.83
N GLY A 127 -6.97 -2.27 10.97
CA GLY A 127 -8.32 -1.81 11.28
C GLY A 127 -9.03 -1.03 10.16
N ALA A 128 -8.46 -0.92 8.97
CA ALA A 128 -9.16 -0.34 7.83
C ALA A 128 -10.27 -1.28 7.33
N HIS A 129 -11.42 -0.72 6.98
CA HIS A 129 -12.58 -1.50 6.52
C HIS A 129 -12.97 -1.11 5.10
N LEU A 130 -13.08 -2.10 4.22
CA LEU A 130 -13.56 -1.96 2.85
C LEU A 130 -14.88 -2.73 2.70
N GLY A 131 -15.94 -2.02 2.39
CA GLY A 131 -17.22 -2.61 2.05
C GLY A 131 -17.16 -3.49 0.79
N PRO A 132 -18.21 -4.25 0.48
CA PRO A 132 -18.24 -5.11 -0.72
C PRO A 132 -18.04 -4.34 -2.02
N ALA A 133 -17.56 -5.03 -3.06
CA ALA A 133 -17.40 -4.56 -4.42
C ALA A 133 -16.46 -3.34 -4.60
N CYS A 134 -15.58 -3.08 -3.64
CA CYS A 134 -14.59 -2.00 -3.75
C CYS A 134 -13.48 -2.33 -4.74
N ARG A 135 -12.98 -1.30 -5.42
CA ARG A 135 -11.83 -1.36 -6.32
C ARG A 135 -10.77 -0.39 -5.87
N VAL A 136 -9.68 -0.89 -5.33
CA VAL A 136 -8.52 -0.08 -4.95
C VAL A 136 -7.42 -0.34 -5.95
N LYS A 137 -7.07 0.70 -6.70
CA LYS A 137 -6.03 0.64 -7.74
C LYS A 137 -4.64 0.56 -7.12
N SER A 138 -3.64 0.35 -7.98
CA SER A 138 -2.25 0.13 -7.58
C SER A 138 -1.65 1.28 -6.78
N SER A 139 -0.71 0.92 -5.93
CA SER A 139 0.12 1.87 -5.15
C SER A 139 -0.68 2.83 -4.27
N CYS A 140 -1.85 2.41 -3.78
CA CYS A 140 -2.59 3.19 -2.79
C CYS A 140 -2.05 2.97 -1.39
N TRP A 141 -2.28 3.97 -0.52
CA TRP A 141 -1.94 3.92 0.89
C TRP A 141 -3.18 4.25 1.72
N ILE A 142 -3.69 3.24 2.44
CA ILE A 142 -4.91 3.37 3.24
C ILE A 142 -4.51 3.22 4.70
N GLU A 143 -4.57 4.32 5.46
CA GLU A 143 -4.13 4.36 6.84
C GLU A 143 -5.06 3.63 7.81
N ASN A 144 -4.60 3.54 9.06
CA ASN A 144 -5.31 2.83 10.12
C ASN A 144 -6.74 3.34 10.30
N GLY A 145 -7.68 2.40 10.39
CA GLY A 145 -9.08 2.70 10.70
C GLY A 145 -9.88 3.46 9.64
N VAL A 146 -9.33 3.64 8.43
CA VAL A 146 -10.09 4.23 7.30
C VAL A 146 -11.31 3.37 6.99
N GLN A 147 -12.46 4.02 6.74
CA GLN A 147 -13.71 3.34 6.41
C GLN A 147 -14.08 3.61 4.95
N ILE A 148 -14.24 2.56 4.16
CA ILE A 148 -14.59 2.64 2.74
C ILE A 148 -15.91 1.91 2.52
N GLY A 149 -16.93 2.64 2.05
CA GLY A 149 -18.27 2.11 1.81
C GLY A 149 -18.32 1.14 0.62
N THR A 150 -19.48 0.53 0.41
CA THR A 150 -19.73 -0.43 -0.68
C THR A 150 -19.52 0.21 -2.05
N GLY A 151 -18.87 -0.50 -2.97
CA GLY A 151 -18.76 -0.12 -4.39
C GLY A 151 -17.88 1.11 -4.65
N VAL A 152 -17.04 1.50 -3.70
CA VAL A 152 -16.11 2.62 -3.86
C VAL A 152 -14.97 2.24 -4.80
N GLU A 153 -14.58 3.20 -5.65
CA GLU A 153 -13.38 3.09 -6.47
C GLU A 153 -12.31 4.08 -6.00
N ILE A 154 -11.09 3.59 -5.70
CA ILE A 154 -9.94 4.42 -5.34
C ILE A 154 -8.92 4.35 -6.46
N GLY A 155 -8.63 5.49 -7.07
CA GLY A 155 -7.62 5.64 -8.14
C GLY A 155 -6.20 5.43 -7.63
N GLY A 156 -5.32 4.97 -8.52
CA GLY A 156 -3.94 4.62 -8.17
C GLY A 156 -3.14 5.78 -7.57
N ASN A 157 -2.15 5.46 -6.78
CA ASN A 157 -1.28 6.39 -6.05
C ASN A 157 -2.01 7.31 -5.08
N SER A 158 -3.21 6.94 -4.64
CA SER A 158 -3.98 7.76 -3.70
C SER A 158 -3.71 7.37 -2.25
N ILE A 159 -3.78 8.37 -1.37
CA ILE A 159 -3.51 8.25 0.06
C ILE A 159 -4.77 8.61 0.82
N LEU A 160 -5.25 7.71 1.66
CA LEU A 160 -6.37 7.94 2.57
C LEU A 160 -5.83 7.97 4.00
N ARG A 161 -5.87 9.14 4.61
CA ARG A 161 -5.36 9.35 5.97
C ARG A 161 -6.36 8.90 7.04
N THR A 162 -5.85 8.62 8.21
CA THR A 162 -6.63 8.24 9.40
C THR A 162 -7.82 9.19 9.62
N GLY A 163 -9.00 8.62 9.87
CA GLY A 163 -10.24 9.38 10.05
C GLY A 163 -11.01 9.67 8.76
N ALA A 164 -10.48 9.32 7.59
CA ALA A 164 -11.23 9.42 6.35
C ALA A 164 -12.33 8.34 6.28
N ILE A 165 -13.54 8.75 5.94
CA ILE A 165 -14.69 7.87 5.68
C ILE A 165 -15.17 8.16 4.27
N VAL A 166 -15.16 7.16 3.38
CA VAL A 166 -15.62 7.30 1.99
C VAL A 166 -16.98 6.63 1.85
N SER A 167 -17.99 7.40 1.48
CA SER A 167 -19.37 6.89 1.31
C SER A 167 -19.47 5.91 0.15
N GLY A 168 -20.44 4.99 0.22
CA GLY A 168 -20.65 4.00 -0.84
C GLY A 168 -20.85 4.62 -2.21
N GLY A 169 -20.29 4.00 -3.24
CA GLY A 169 -20.38 4.41 -4.64
C GLY A 169 -19.48 5.57 -5.05
N VAL A 170 -18.79 6.23 -4.12
CA VAL A 170 -17.88 7.35 -4.40
C VAL A 170 -16.68 6.88 -5.20
N LYS A 171 -16.26 7.71 -6.17
CA LYS A 171 -15.03 7.52 -6.94
C LYS A 171 -13.99 8.55 -6.53
N VAL A 172 -12.87 8.08 -6.05
CA VAL A 172 -11.68 8.88 -5.77
C VAL A 172 -10.73 8.75 -6.95
N GLY A 173 -10.39 9.87 -7.57
CA GLY A 173 -9.45 9.91 -8.70
C GLY A 173 -8.05 9.45 -8.33
N ARG A 174 -7.15 9.32 -9.32
CA ARG A 174 -5.75 8.97 -9.11
C ARG A 174 -4.97 10.09 -8.42
N SER A 175 -3.96 9.73 -7.66
CA SER A 175 -3.03 10.66 -7.00
C SER A 175 -3.75 11.69 -6.12
N CYS A 176 -4.76 11.24 -5.39
CA CYS A 176 -5.46 12.05 -4.40
C CYS A 176 -4.91 11.81 -3.00
N GLU A 177 -5.04 12.80 -2.14
CA GLU A 177 -4.84 12.63 -0.71
C GLU A 177 -6.09 13.08 0.07
N LEU A 178 -6.72 12.15 0.80
CA LEU A 178 -7.86 12.42 1.66
C LEU A 178 -7.34 12.63 3.10
N GLY A 179 -6.76 13.79 3.36
CA GLY A 179 -6.10 14.11 4.64
C GLY A 179 -7.02 14.71 5.70
N TRP A 180 -8.26 15.06 5.37
CA TRP A 180 -9.20 15.55 6.36
C TRP A 180 -9.98 14.40 7.02
N PRO A 181 -10.07 14.36 8.34
CA PRO A 181 -10.86 13.37 9.06
C PRO A 181 -12.37 13.69 8.93
N ARG A 182 -12.96 13.28 7.83
CA ARG A 182 -14.37 13.58 7.50
C ARG A 182 -15.01 12.49 6.64
N ILE A 183 -16.31 12.66 6.39
CA ILE A 183 -17.05 11.82 5.43
C ILE A 183 -16.97 12.47 4.04
N TYR A 184 -16.42 11.74 3.09
CA TYR A 184 -16.41 12.08 1.67
C TYR A 184 -17.64 11.45 0.99
N ARG A 185 -18.60 12.29 0.56
CA ARG A 185 -19.87 11.87 -0.01
C ARG A 185 -19.97 12.05 -1.51
N GLU A 186 -19.03 12.78 -2.10
CA GLU A 186 -19.00 13.14 -3.52
C GLU A 186 -17.74 12.60 -4.15
N ASP A 187 -17.78 12.41 -5.48
CA ASP A 187 -16.62 12.01 -6.25
C ASP A 187 -15.49 13.03 -6.10
N VAL A 188 -14.27 12.52 -5.98
CA VAL A 188 -13.07 13.35 -5.82
C VAL A 188 -12.29 13.31 -7.14
N PRO A 189 -12.14 14.45 -7.82
CA PRO A 189 -11.33 14.53 -9.04
C PRO A 189 -9.88 14.09 -8.80
N ALA A 190 -9.22 13.57 -9.84
CA ALA A 190 -7.81 13.19 -9.75
C ALA A 190 -6.94 14.37 -9.31
N LYS A 191 -5.84 14.07 -8.60
CA LYS A 191 -4.85 15.06 -8.13
C LYS A 191 -5.45 16.12 -7.19
N THR A 192 -6.41 15.72 -6.36
CA THR A 192 -7.02 16.55 -5.32
C THR A 192 -6.45 16.18 -3.97
N TYR A 193 -5.99 17.19 -3.22
CA TYR A 193 -5.38 17.04 -1.90
C TYR A 193 -6.21 17.76 -0.85
N PHE A 194 -6.70 17.02 0.14
CA PHE A 194 -7.36 17.55 1.32
C PHE A 194 -6.35 17.56 2.47
N ASP A 195 -5.60 18.64 2.58
CA ASP A 195 -4.56 18.81 3.60
C ASP A 195 -5.11 19.67 4.74
N ALA A 196 -4.94 19.20 5.98
CA ALA A 196 -5.47 19.86 7.17
C ALA A 196 -4.92 21.29 7.43
N ARG A 197 -3.87 21.68 6.74
CA ARG A 197 -3.31 23.04 6.78
C ARG A 197 -4.11 24.06 5.96
N TYR A 198 -5.06 23.61 5.14
CA TYR A 198 -5.83 24.46 4.23
C TYR A 198 -7.33 24.22 4.40
N ASP A 199 -8.13 25.27 4.28
CA ASP A 199 -9.59 25.23 4.44
C ASP A 199 -10.31 24.74 3.15
N ALA A 200 -9.61 24.69 2.03
CA ALA A 200 -10.13 24.22 0.75
C ALA A 200 -9.21 23.15 0.13
N PRO A 201 -9.76 22.22 -0.66
CA PRO A 201 -8.94 21.25 -1.35
C PRO A 201 -8.01 21.91 -2.38
N ILE A 202 -6.81 21.36 -2.48
CA ILE A 202 -5.80 21.80 -3.46
C ILE A 202 -5.91 20.90 -4.69
N HIS A 203 -5.93 21.49 -5.87
CA HIS A 203 -5.89 20.77 -7.14
C HIS A 203 -4.55 21.01 -7.84
N THR A 204 -3.86 19.92 -8.20
CA THR A 204 -2.62 20.02 -8.97
C THR A 204 -2.90 19.70 -10.44
N TYR A 205 -2.30 20.48 -11.32
CA TYR A 205 -2.42 20.32 -12.78
C TYR A 205 -1.11 19.77 -13.35
N GLU A 206 -1.17 19.02 -14.42
CA GLU A 206 0.01 18.73 -15.24
C GLU A 206 0.42 20.02 -15.96
N ARG A 207 1.71 20.33 -15.93
CA ARG A 207 2.29 21.35 -16.82
C ARG A 207 2.54 20.75 -18.19
#